data_cf0a0e3c28437b940b7fcbec9065724d
#
_entry.id   cf0a0e3c28437b940b7fcbec9065724d
#
_cell.length_a   1.000
_cell.length_b   1.000
_cell.length_c   1.000
_cell.angle_alpha   90.00
_cell.angle_beta   90.00
_cell.angle_gamma   90.00
#
_symmetry.space_group_name_H-M   'P 1'
#
loop_
_entity.id
_entity.type
_entity.pdbx_description
1 polymer ?
#
loop_
_entity_poly.entity_id
_entity_poly.type
_entity_poly.pdbx_seq_one_letter_code
_entity_poly.pdbx_strand_id
1 'polypeptide(L)'
;MITNSPVRNVQNEVGSPEQKNLQIRPEEILRNIGPEMDLLEKFIIHDIDTDVELLNTVAHHILLAGGKRLRPALVLLASSLFESIGESPLRVAQVVEYLHTATLLHDDVVDGAETRRAQKAARQIWGNEASVLSGDYLLSKAFHMLTTLRNLELLQIMSRTTTLMAEGEILQLSRQIGSEDEEVYLRIIYLKTACLSLIHISEPTRP
;
A
#
# COMPACT_ATOMS: atom_id res chain seq x y z
N MET A 1 42.01 -72.32 -11.85
CA MET A 1 40.75 -72.18 -11.09
C MET A 1 40.75 -70.72 -10.54
N ILE A 2 40.05 -69.82 -11.17
CA ILE A 2 39.97 -68.41 -10.77
C ILE A 2 38.54 -68.22 -10.32
N THR A 3 38.36 -67.99 -9.02
CA THR A 3 37.06 -67.74 -8.40
C THR A 3 36.68 -66.23 -8.51
N ASN A 4 35.63 -66.01 -9.22
CA ASN A 4 34.97 -64.63 -9.33
C ASN A 4 34.24 -64.32 -8.02
N SER A 5 34.62 -63.22 -7.38
CA SER A 5 33.83 -62.58 -6.31
C SER A 5 32.95 -61.45 -6.87
N PRO A 6 31.70 -61.31 -6.48
CA PRO A 6 30.82 -60.29 -7.00
C PRO A 6 31.09 -58.95 -6.33
N VAL A 7 31.20 -57.93 -7.18
CA VAL A 7 31.27 -56.50 -6.80
C VAL A 7 29.92 -56.07 -6.25
N ARG A 8 29.85 -55.62 -4.99
CA ARG A 8 28.68 -54.99 -4.39
C ARG A 8 28.52 -53.59 -4.97
N ASN A 9 27.44 -53.39 -5.69
CA ASN A 9 26.97 -52.07 -6.10
C ASN A 9 26.40 -51.32 -4.88
N VAL A 10 27.12 -50.31 -4.37
CA VAL A 10 26.60 -49.37 -3.39
C VAL A 10 25.94 -48.26 -4.16
N GLN A 11 24.64 -48.33 -4.34
CA GLN A 11 23.84 -47.17 -4.80
C GLN A 11 23.71 -46.20 -3.64
N ASN A 12 24.42 -45.07 -3.75
CA ASN A 12 24.22 -43.91 -2.91
C ASN A 12 22.84 -43.32 -3.24
N GLU A 13 21.85 -43.59 -2.44
CA GLU A 13 20.62 -42.84 -2.37
C GLU A 13 20.94 -41.45 -1.75
N VAL A 14 21.21 -40.48 -2.61
CA VAL A 14 21.18 -39.06 -2.22
C VAL A 14 19.70 -38.68 -2.14
N GLY A 15 19.16 -38.79 -0.94
CA GLY A 15 17.82 -38.28 -0.63
C GLY A 15 17.77 -36.78 -0.93
N SER A 16 16.97 -36.38 -1.92
CA SER A 16 16.61 -35.01 -2.16
C SER A 16 16.00 -34.43 -0.88
N PRO A 17 16.40 -33.22 -0.44
CA PRO A 17 15.73 -32.61 0.70
C PRO A 17 14.27 -32.37 0.33
N GLU A 18 13.35 -32.96 1.07
CA GLU A 18 11.93 -32.69 1.01
C GLU A 18 11.75 -31.16 1.09
N GLN A 19 11.38 -30.51 -0.01
CA GLN A 19 10.85 -29.19 -0.02
C GLN A 19 9.52 -29.25 0.75
N LYS A 20 9.55 -29.03 2.05
CA LYS A 20 8.37 -28.70 2.83
C LYS A 20 7.78 -27.45 2.19
N ASN A 21 6.73 -27.62 1.39
CA ASN A 21 5.88 -26.53 0.97
C ASN A 21 5.31 -25.88 2.23
N LEU A 22 6.01 -24.88 2.74
CA LEU A 22 5.54 -24.03 3.81
C LEU A 22 4.40 -23.19 3.21
N GLN A 23 3.19 -23.72 3.23
CA GLN A 23 1.99 -22.93 2.90
C GLN A 23 1.74 -21.96 4.07
N ILE A 24 2.54 -20.89 4.12
CA ILE A 24 2.33 -19.80 5.06
C ILE A 24 1.05 -19.08 4.63
N ARG A 25 0.05 -19.07 5.48
CA ARG A 25 -1.21 -18.37 5.22
C ARG A 25 -1.00 -16.87 5.45
N PRO A 26 -1.54 -15.99 4.58
CA PRO A 26 -1.43 -14.54 4.78
C PRO A 26 -1.89 -14.08 6.16
N GLU A 27 -2.90 -14.74 6.74
CA GLU A 27 -3.43 -14.44 8.06
C GLU A 27 -2.42 -14.70 9.18
N GLU A 28 -1.53 -15.69 9.01
CA GLU A 28 -0.48 -16.00 9.99
C GLU A 28 0.61 -14.92 9.98
N ILE A 29 0.94 -14.40 8.80
CA ILE A 29 1.89 -13.30 8.66
C ILE A 29 1.33 -12.02 9.31
N LEU A 30 0.07 -11.70 9.06
CA LEU A 30 -0.58 -10.52 9.59
C LEU A 30 -0.74 -10.56 11.12
N ARG A 31 -0.83 -11.75 11.73
CA ARG A 31 -0.85 -11.88 13.20
C ARG A 31 0.42 -11.36 13.87
N ASN A 32 1.56 -11.43 13.20
CA ASN A 32 2.84 -10.97 13.74
C ASN A 32 2.90 -9.45 13.95
N ILE A 33 2.04 -8.69 13.28
CA ILE A 33 1.93 -7.23 13.38
C ILE A 33 0.57 -6.79 13.92
N GLY A 34 -0.18 -7.69 14.53
CA GLY A 34 -1.52 -7.40 15.06
C GLY A 34 -1.55 -6.21 16.02
N PRO A 35 -0.71 -6.18 17.07
CA PRO A 35 -0.66 -5.07 18.01
C PRO A 35 -0.33 -3.72 17.36
N GLU A 36 0.57 -3.72 16.38
CA GLU A 36 0.97 -2.53 15.62
C GLU A 36 -0.16 -2.05 14.70
N MET A 37 -0.92 -2.97 14.12
CA MET A 37 -2.10 -2.61 13.33
C MET A 37 -3.19 -1.99 14.20
N ASP A 38 -3.44 -2.51 15.40
CA ASP A 38 -4.39 -1.94 16.36
C ASP A 38 -3.97 -0.53 16.81
N LEU A 39 -2.66 -0.32 17.00
CA LEU A 39 -2.12 0.99 17.34
C LEU A 39 -2.22 1.97 16.17
N LEU A 40 -1.97 1.50 14.95
CA LEU A 40 -2.12 2.28 13.73
C LEU A 40 -3.56 2.78 13.53
N GLU A 41 -4.57 1.92 13.75
CA GLU A 41 -5.97 2.34 13.64
C GLU A 41 -6.31 3.47 14.63
N LYS A 42 -5.77 3.41 15.86
CA LYS A 42 -5.93 4.50 16.83
C LYS A 42 -5.27 5.80 16.35
N PHE A 43 -4.07 5.72 15.76
CA PHE A 43 -3.37 6.89 15.23
C PHE A 43 -4.12 7.50 14.05
N ILE A 44 -4.61 6.67 13.12
CA ILE A 44 -5.39 7.12 11.97
C ILE A 44 -6.61 7.94 12.40
N ILE A 45 -7.34 7.46 13.41
CA ILE A 45 -8.56 8.12 13.89
C ILE A 45 -8.23 9.37 14.69
N HIS A 46 -7.30 9.28 15.63
CA HIS A 46 -6.98 10.38 16.54
C HIS A 46 -6.36 11.59 15.81
N ASP A 47 -5.48 11.33 14.86
CA ASP A 47 -4.71 12.42 14.22
C ASP A 47 -5.49 13.16 13.14
N ILE A 48 -6.71 12.70 12.80
CA ILE A 48 -7.53 13.34 11.78
C ILE A 48 -8.45 14.41 12.36
N ASP A 49 -8.70 14.40 13.66
CA ASP A 49 -9.60 15.34 14.31
C ASP A 49 -9.13 16.79 14.15
N THR A 50 -10.03 17.64 13.72
CA THR A 50 -9.85 19.09 13.53
C THR A 50 -11.05 19.86 14.07
N ASP A 51 -10.96 21.18 14.13
CA ASP A 51 -12.09 22.06 14.49
C ASP A 51 -13.14 22.17 13.36
N VAL A 52 -12.90 21.53 12.20
CA VAL A 52 -13.81 21.56 11.06
C VAL A 52 -14.67 20.31 11.02
N GLU A 53 -15.90 20.41 11.55
CA GLU A 53 -16.82 19.27 11.69
C GLU A 53 -17.10 18.50 10.40
N LEU A 54 -17.30 19.21 9.28
CA LEU A 54 -17.52 18.56 7.98
C LEU A 54 -16.34 17.70 7.57
N LEU A 55 -15.12 18.18 7.77
CA LEU A 55 -13.91 17.46 7.43
C LEU A 55 -13.77 16.19 8.27
N ASN A 56 -13.99 16.29 9.60
CA ASN A 56 -13.98 15.12 10.47
C ASN A 56 -15.01 14.08 10.01
N THR A 57 -16.22 14.52 9.67
CA THR A 57 -17.30 13.63 9.24
C THR A 57 -16.96 12.90 7.94
N VAL A 58 -16.46 13.60 6.92
CA VAL A 58 -16.06 13.00 5.64
C VAL A 58 -14.87 12.07 5.80
N ALA A 59 -13.85 12.49 6.54
CA ALA A 59 -12.64 11.70 6.75
C ALA A 59 -12.92 10.42 7.56
N HIS A 60 -13.71 10.51 8.63
CA HIS A 60 -14.14 9.34 9.39
C HIS A 60 -14.99 8.39 8.55
N HIS A 61 -15.91 8.90 7.72
CA HIS A 61 -16.73 8.07 6.84
C HIS A 61 -15.89 7.16 5.95
N ILE A 62 -14.86 7.71 5.30
CA ILE A 62 -14.05 6.92 4.36
C ILE A 62 -13.00 6.05 5.08
N LEU A 63 -12.38 6.55 6.16
CA LEU A 63 -11.38 5.79 6.91
C LEU A 63 -12.01 4.64 7.70
N LEU A 64 -13.21 4.85 8.29
CA LEU A 64 -13.91 3.83 9.04
C LEU A 64 -14.77 2.90 8.17
N ALA A 65 -14.93 3.20 6.87
CA ALA A 65 -15.62 2.31 5.93
C ALA A 65 -14.98 0.90 5.81
N GLY A 66 -13.95 0.65 6.58
CA GLY A 66 -13.21 -0.61 6.60
C GLY A 66 -12.27 -0.75 5.39
N GLY A 67 -11.48 -1.79 5.41
CA GLY A 67 -10.53 -2.13 4.36
C GLY A 67 -9.56 -3.17 4.89
N LYS A 68 -8.88 -3.86 3.96
CA LYS A 68 -7.90 -4.90 4.33
C LYS A 68 -6.59 -4.31 4.89
N ARG A 69 -6.43 -2.98 4.87
CA ARG A 69 -5.22 -2.28 5.33
C ARG A 69 -3.91 -2.90 4.82
N LEU A 70 -3.93 -3.43 3.60
CA LEU A 70 -2.77 -4.14 3.05
C LEU A 70 -1.54 -3.25 2.87
N ARG A 71 -1.73 -1.99 2.46
CA ARG A 71 -0.61 -1.05 2.25
C ARG A 71 0.12 -0.74 3.55
N PRO A 72 -0.54 -0.27 4.61
CA PRO A 72 0.13 -0.07 5.90
C PRO A 72 0.68 -1.37 6.49
N ALA A 73 0.00 -2.51 6.32
CA ALA A 73 0.51 -3.80 6.77
C ALA A 73 1.84 -4.17 6.07
N LEU A 74 1.97 -3.90 4.78
CA LEU A 74 3.24 -4.13 4.05
C LEU A 74 4.37 -3.25 4.59
N VAL A 75 4.10 -1.99 4.95
CA VAL A 75 5.09 -1.11 5.58
C VAL A 75 5.58 -1.69 6.91
N LEU A 76 4.64 -2.12 7.76
CA LEU A 76 4.97 -2.68 9.08
C LEU A 76 5.71 -4.02 8.95
N LEU A 77 5.29 -4.90 8.05
CA LEU A 77 5.96 -6.16 7.78
C LEU A 77 7.38 -5.95 7.23
N ALA A 78 7.56 -5.03 6.28
CA ALA A 78 8.88 -4.70 5.76
C ALA A 78 9.80 -4.17 6.88
N SER A 79 9.28 -3.30 7.75
CA SER A 79 10.03 -2.79 8.89
C SER A 79 10.43 -3.89 9.88
N SER A 80 9.54 -4.86 10.14
CA SER A 80 9.80 -5.97 11.08
C SER A 80 10.92 -6.91 10.63
N LEU A 81 11.32 -6.86 9.37
CA LEU A 81 12.45 -7.64 8.85
C LEU A 81 13.82 -7.09 9.29
N PHE A 82 13.88 -5.82 9.69
CA PHE A 82 15.13 -5.16 10.03
C PHE A 82 15.29 -4.95 11.53
N GLU A 83 14.26 -4.46 12.20
CA GLU A 83 14.26 -4.18 13.64
C GLU A 83 12.84 -4.30 14.22
N SER A 84 12.71 -4.08 15.52
CA SER A 84 11.39 -3.92 16.14
C SER A 84 10.65 -2.71 15.57
N ILE A 85 9.33 -2.85 15.35
CA ILE A 85 8.51 -1.78 14.81
C ILE A 85 8.39 -0.65 15.84
N GLY A 86 9.06 0.47 15.55
CA GLY A 86 9.00 1.70 16.35
C GLY A 86 7.93 2.68 15.86
N GLU A 87 7.96 3.91 16.39
CA GLU A 87 6.98 4.96 16.03
C GLU A 87 7.12 5.38 14.56
N SER A 88 8.34 5.51 14.02
CA SER A 88 8.53 5.95 12.63
C SER A 88 7.86 5.05 11.59
N PRO A 89 7.99 3.71 11.60
CA PRO A 89 7.25 2.84 10.70
C PRO A 89 5.72 2.96 10.85
N LEU A 90 5.20 3.13 12.06
CA LEU A 90 3.78 3.37 12.29
C LEU A 90 3.30 4.67 11.63
N ARG A 91 4.09 5.75 11.74
CA ARG A 91 3.79 7.03 11.08
C ARG A 91 3.86 6.91 9.56
N VAL A 92 4.83 6.17 9.02
CA VAL A 92 4.90 5.90 7.56
C VAL A 92 3.69 5.08 7.10
N ALA A 93 3.29 4.07 7.84
CA ALA A 93 2.11 3.27 7.54
C ALA A 93 0.83 4.13 7.55
N GLN A 94 0.70 5.07 8.49
CA GLN A 94 -0.39 6.04 8.56
C GLN A 94 -0.38 6.98 7.34
N VAL A 95 0.78 7.52 6.97
CA VAL A 95 0.96 8.37 5.78
C VAL A 95 0.50 7.66 4.52
N VAL A 96 0.93 6.41 4.32
CA VAL A 96 0.54 5.61 3.15
C VAL A 96 -0.99 5.41 3.08
N GLU A 97 -1.64 5.20 4.22
CA GLU A 97 -3.11 5.06 4.26
C GLU A 97 -3.82 6.38 4.00
N TYR A 98 -3.29 7.52 4.49
CA TYR A 98 -3.85 8.84 4.18
C TYR A 98 -3.71 9.20 2.70
N LEU A 99 -2.55 8.94 2.09
CA LEU A 99 -2.35 9.13 0.65
C LEU A 99 -3.31 8.26 -0.16
N HIS A 100 -3.45 6.99 0.21
CA HIS A 100 -4.40 6.11 -0.46
C HIS A 100 -5.85 6.58 -0.31
N THR A 101 -6.23 7.03 0.88
CA THR A 101 -7.60 7.52 1.14
C THR A 101 -7.87 8.82 0.40
N ALA A 102 -6.88 9.71 0.30
CA ALA A 102 -6.98 10.93 -0.51
C ALA A 102 -7.24 10.60 -1.99
N THR A 103 -6.48 9.65 -2.56
CA THR A 103 -6.71 9.22 -3.95
C THR A 103 -8.10 8.62 -4.14
N LEU A 104 -8.62 7.84 -3.20
CA LEU A 104 -9.97 7.28 -3.27
C LEU A 104 -11.05 8.38 -3.29
N LEU A 105 -10.89 9.46 -2.50
CA LEU A 105 -11.83 10.59 -2.50
C LEU A 105 -11.83 11.34 -3.82
N HIS A 106 -10.67 11.52 -4.44
CA HIS A 106 -10.52 12.14 -5.75
C HIS A 106 -11.06 11.25 -6.87
N ASP A 107 -10.69 9.96 -6.88
CA ASP A 107 -11.15 8.97 -7.85
C ASP A 107 -12.66 8.84 -7.86
N ASP A 108 -13.31 8.83 -6.69
CA ASP A 108 -14.78 8.76 -6.60
C ASP A 108 -15.46 9.93 -7.31
N VAL A 109 -14.84 11.11 -7.32
CA VAL A 109 -15.36 12.29 -8.04
C VAL A 109 -15.09 12.15 -9.54
N VAL A 110 -13.88 11.77 -9.93
CA VAL A 110 -13.46 11.62 -11.33
C VAL A 110 -14.27 10.52 -12.02
N ASP A 111 -14.43 9.37 -11.36
CA ASP A 111 -15.16 8.21 -11.91
C ASP A 111 -16.68 8.33 -11.77
N GLY A 112 -17.18 9.36 -11.08
CA GLY A 112 -18.61 9.51 -10.82
C GLY A 112 -19.17 8.44 -9.90
N ALA A 113 -18.36 7.83 -9.03
CA ALA A 113 -18.74 6.69 -8.20
C ALA A 113 -19.93 7.00 -7.28
N GLU A 114 -20.92 6.11 -7.23
CA GLU A 114 -22.06 6.24 -6.33
C GLU A 114 -21.83 5.53 -4.99
N THR A 115 -21.05 4.45 -5.03
CA THR A 115 -20.79 3.63 -3.85
C THR A 115 -19.30 3.30 -3.71
N ARG A 116 -18.84 3.19 -2.47
CA ARG A 116 -17.50 2.74 -2.08
C ARG A 116 -17.60 1.78 -0.90
N ARG A 117 -17.04 0.57 -1.03
CA ARG A 117 -17.02 -0.46 0.03
C ARG A 117 -18.43 -0.74 0.61
N ALA A 118 -19.44 -0.90 -0.26
CA ALA A 118 -20.83 -1.12 0.07
C ALA A 118 -21.53 0.04 0.83
N GLN A 119 -20.91 1.21 0.92
CA GLN A 119 -21.51 2.44 1.44
C GLN A 119 -21.63 3.47 0.32
N LYS A 120 -22.43 4.53 0.53
CA LYS A 120 -22.48 5.66 -0.41
C LYS A 120 -21.11 6.35 -0.44
N ALA A 121 -20.62 6.68 -1.64
CA ALA A 121 -19.40 7.45 -1.80
C ALA A 121 -19.56 8.83 -1.14
N ALA A 122 -18.46 9.40 -0.61
CA ALA A 122 -18.48 10.69 0.07
C ALA A 122 -19.12 11.79 -0.80
N ARG A 123 -18.81 11.79 -2.12
CA ARG A 123 -19.39 12.71 -3.09
C ARG A 123 -20.92 12.64 -3.19
N GLN A 124 -21.52 11.50 -2.93
CA GLN A 124 -22.98 11.31 -2.96
C GLN A 124 -23.68 11.86 -1.72
N ILE A 125 -22.94 11.97 -0.62
CA ILE A 125 -23.50 12.44 0.66
C ILE A 125 -23.26 13.94 0.84
N TRP A 126 -22.04 14.42 0.55
CA TRP A 126 -21.60 15.80 0.85
C TRP A 126 -21.24 16.63 -0.38
N GLY A 127 -21.34 16.06 -1.58
CA GLY A 127 -21.00 16.73 -2.84
C GLY A 127 -19.53 16.55 -3.25
N ASN A 128 -19.25 16.94 -4.49
CA ASN A 128 -17.92 16.81 -5.08
C ASN A 128 -16.90 17.69 -4.37
N GLU A 129 -17.28 18.91 -4.02
CA GLU A 129 -16.43 19.91 -3.38
C GLU A 129 -15.91 19.40 -2.04
N ALA A 130 -16.80 18.87 -1.20
CA ALA A 130 -16.42 18.31 0.10
C ALA A 130 -15.50 17.09 -0.06
N SER A 131 -15.76 16.23 -1.05
CA SER A 131 -14.93 15.06 -1.34
C SER A 131 -13.51 15.47 -1.76
N VAL A 132 -13.39 16.39 -2.74
CA VAL A 132 -12.09 16.85 -3.24
C VAL A 132 -11.29 17.55 -2.14
N LEU A 133 -11.90 18.52 -1.43
CA LEU A 133 -11.20 19.27 -0.38
C LEU A 133 -10.79 18.39 0.81
N SER A 134 -11.57 17.35 1.14
CA SER A 134 -11.17 16.39 2.15
C SER A 134 -10.00 15.52 1.69
N GLY A 135 -9.95 15.16 0.40
CA GLY A 135 -8.80 14.50 -0.22
C GLY A 135 -7.54 15.37 -0.16
N ASP A 136 -7.65 16.66 -0.51
CA ASP A 136 -6.55 17.61 -0.43
C ASP A 136 -6.04 17.79 0.99
N TYR A 137 -6.95 17.80 1.98
CA TYR A 137 -6.56 17.85 3.38
C TYR A 137 -5.74 16.61 3.78
N LEU A 138 -6.22 15.39 3.46
CA LEU A 138 -5.51 14.16 3.77
C LEU A 138 -4.14 14.10 3.10
N LEU A 139 -4.06 14.53 1.85
CA LEU A 139 -2.80 14.64 1.11
C LEU A 139 -1.83 15.59 1.82
N SER A 140 -2.29 16.79 2.15
CA SER A 140 -1.50 17.81 2.85
C SER A 140 -1.06 17.33 4.24
N LYS A 141 -1.95 16.67 4.99
CA LYS A 141 -1.67 16.08 6.29
C LYS A 141 -0.58 15.01 6.20
N ALA A 142 -0.66 14.12 5.19
CA ALA A 142 0.34 13.10 4.94
C ALA A 142 1.74 13.71 4.71
N PHE A 143 1.84 14.74 3.86
CA PHE A 143 3.11 15.43 3.62
C PHE A 143 3.61 16.18 4.87
N HIS A 144 2.73 16.82 5.62
CA HIS A 144 3.11 17.43 6.89
C HIS A 144 3.74 16.40 7.85
N MET A 145 3.11 15.23 7.99
CA MET A 145 3.63 14.14 8.81
C MET A 145 5.01 13.67 8.32
N LEU A 146 5.21 13.52 7.00
CA LEU A 146 6.51 13.16 6.45
C LEU A 146 7.62 14.16 6.83
N THR A 147 7.31 15.46 6.86
CA THR A 147 8.30 16.47 7.28
C THR A 147 8.70 16.33 8.76
N THR A 148 7.77 15.88 9.62
CA THR A 148 8.06 15.67 11.06
C THR A 148 9.00 14.48 11.29
N LEU A 149 9.02 13.50 10.38
CA LEU A 149 9.94 12.36 10.43
C LEU A 149 11.41 12.75 10.13
N ARG A 150 11.65 13.95 9.61
CA ARG A 150 12.98 14.48 9.28
C ARG A 150 13.84 13.56 8.41
N ASN A 151 13.20 12.73 7.60
CA ASN A 151 13.85 11.85 6.64
C ASN A 151 13.58 12.38 5.22
N LEU A 152 14.59 13.05 4.65
CA LEU A 152 14.48 13.67 3.32
C LEU A 152 14.32 12.64 2.21
N GLU A 153 15.01 11.50 2.32
CA GLU A 153 14.91 10.42 1.35
C GLU A 153 13.49 9.86 1.28
N LEU A 154 12.89 9.57 2.43
CA LEU A 154 11.49 9.13 2.52
C LEU A 154 10.55 10.18 1.92
N LEU A 155 10.75 11.46 2.22
CA LEU A 155 9.94 12.54 1.65
C LEU A 155 10.08 12.60 0.12
N GLN A 156 11.28 12.44 -0.42
CA GLN A 156 11.52 12.40 -1.87
C GLN A 156 10.83 11.20 -2.53
N ILE A 157 10.96 10.00 -1.93
CA ILE A 157 10.31 8.78 -2.42
C ILE A 157 8.79 9.00 -2.48
N MET A 158 8.17 9.45 -1.39
CA MET A 158 6.73 9.62 -1.31
C MET A 158 6.22 10.73 -2.23
N SER A 159 6.95 11.84 -2.35
CA SER A 159 6.63 12.93 -3.29
C SER A 159 6.69 12.46 -4.74
N ARG A 160 7.75 11.75 -5.13
CA ARG A 160 7.87 11.18 -6.49
C ARG A 160 6.73 10.21 -6.79
N THR A 161 6.38 9.37 -5.82
CA THR A 161 5.29 8.39 -6.00
C THR A 161 3.95 9.07 -6.22
N THR A 162 3.61 10.07 -5.41
CA THR A 162 2.35 10.81 -5.59
C THR A 162 2.30 11.55 -6.92
N THR A 163 3.44 12.08 -7.40
CA THR A 163 3.54 12.66 -8.75
C THR A 163 3.24 11.62 -9.82
N LEU A 164 3.86 10.44 -9.75
CA LEU A 164 3.63 9.35 -10.71
C LEU A 164 2.18 8.86 -10.70
N MET A 165 1.56 8.78 -9.52
CA MET A 165 0.15 8.39 -9.39
C MET A 165 -0.76 9.41 -10.09
N ALA A 166 -0.54 10.71 -9.89
CA ALA A 166 -1.30 11.77 -10.56
C ALA A 166 -1.11 11.75 -12.07
N GLU A 167 0.12 11.52 -12.57
CA GLU A 167 0.38 11.33 -14.00
C GLU A 167 -0.39 10.12 -14.56
N GLY A 168 -0.47 9.03 -13.81
CA GLY A 168 -1.23 7.84 -14.19
C GLY A 168 -2.72 8.11 -14.33
N GLU A 169 -3.32 8.86 -13.41
CA GLU A 169 -4.73 9.28 -13.49
C GLU A 169 -5.00 10.15 -14.70
N ILE A 170 -4.17 11.17 -14.95
CA ILE A 170 -4.30 12.05 -16.11
C ILE A 170 -4.12 11.26 -17.42
N LEU A 171 -3.17 10.32 -17.45
CA LEU A 171 -2.97 9.47 -18.61
C LEU A 171 -4.19 8.58 -18.88
N GLN A 172 -4.81 8.04 -17.85
CA GLN A 172 -6.05 7.27 -17.96
C GLN A 172 -7.18 8.11 -18.51
N LEU A 173 -7.39 9.32 -17.99
CA LEU A 173 -8.42 10.26 -18.47
C LEU A 173 -8.23 10.62 -19.94
N SER A 174 -7.00 10.90 -20.36
CA SER A 174 -6.69 11.27 -21.75
C SER A 174 -6.97 10.13 -22.74
N ARG A 175 -7.01 8.87 -22.26
CA ARG A 175 -7.23 7.67 -23.09
C ARG A 175 -8.69 7.26 -23.25
N GLN A 176 -9.57 7.63 -22.37
CA GLN A 176 -11.01 7.40 -22.61
C GLN A 176 -11.47 7.97 -23.96
N ILE A 177 -10.58 8.67 -24.66
CA ILE A 177 -10.78 9.32 -25.97
C ILE A 177 -10.26 8.47 -27.16
N GLY A 178 -9.64 7.28 -26.98
CA GLY A 178 -9.48 6.31 -28.07
C GLY A 178 -8.08 5.80 -28.42
N SER A 179 -7.48 4.90 -27.67
CA SER A 179 -6.54 3.91 -28.23
C SER A 179 -6.42 2.64 -27.36
N GLU A 180 -6.42 1.46 -27.99
CA GLU A 180 -6.28 0.13 -27.37
C GLU A 180 -4.82 -0.34 -27.36
N ASP A 181 -3.86 0.48 -26.92
CA ASP A 181 -2.45 0.11 -26.88
C ASP A 181 -2.09 -0.52 -25.53
N GLU A 182 -1.63 -1.79 -25.53
CA GLU A 182 -1.27 -2.57 -24.35
C GLU A 182 -0.14 -1.91 -23.56
N GLU A 183 0.86 -1.33 -24.23
CA GLU A 183 2.01 -0.71 -23.54
C GLU A 183 1.57 0.44 -22.64
N VAL A 184 0.65 1.26 -23.12
CA VAL A 184 0.14 2.38 -22.32
C VAL A 184 -0.83 1.89 -21.24
N TYR A 185 -1.59 0.82 -21.48
CA TYR A 185 -2.39 0.20 -20.41
C TYR A 185 -1.49 -0.28 -19.24
N LEU A 186 -0.41 -0.99 -19.56
CA LEU A 186 0.57 -1.44 -18.57
C LEU A 186 1.25 -0.24 -17.87
N ARG A 187 1.53 0.83 -18.59
CA ARG A 187 2.08 2.06 -18.01
C ARG A 187 1.11 2.72 -17.04
N ILE A 188 -0.19 2.78 -17.36
CA ILE A 188 -1.22 3.29 -16.45
C ILE A 188 -1.26 2.46 -15.16
N ILE A 189 -1.29 1.13 -15.26
CA ILE A 189 -1.28 0.25 -14.07
C ILE A 189 -0.03 0.48 -13.24
N TYR A 190 1.13 0.59 -13.87
CA TYR A 190 2.38 0.89 -13.17
C TYR A 190 2.29 2.22 -12.42
N LEU A 191 1.93 3.29 -13.08
CA LEU A 191 1.86 4.63 -12.51
C LEU A 191 0.80 4.74 -11.42
N LYS A 192 -0.38 4.17 -11.64
CA LYS A 192 -1.52 4.31 -10.75
C LYS A 192 -1.43 3.43 -9.49
N THR A 193 -0.84 2.24 -9.61
CA THR A 193 -0.92 1.21 -8.56
C THR A 193 0.45 0.65 -8.16
N ALA A 194 1.26 0.23 -9.14
CA ALA A 194 2.48 -0.50 -8.86
C ALA A 194 3.57 0.40 -8.29
N CYS A 195 3.66 1.67 -8.70
CA CYS A 195 4.67 2.60 -8.18
C CYS A 195 4.63 2.74 -6.65
N LEU A 196 3.45 2.76 -6.05
CA LEU A 196 3.31 2.81 -4.58
C LEU A 196 3.73 1.50 -3.90
N SER A 197 3.62 0.36 -4.60
CA SER A 197 4.00 -0.96 -4.06
C SER A 197 5.45 -1.33 -4.39
N LEU A 198 6.00 -0.83 -5.51
CA LEU A 198 7.31 -1.20 -6.04
C LEU A 198 8.45 -0.30 -5.57
N ILE A 199 8.18 0.79 -4.84
CA ILE A 199 9.21 1.71 -4.34
C ILE A 199 10.29 0.98 -3.55
N HIS A 200 9.93 -0.05 -2.82
CA HIS A 200 10.86 -0.85 -2.02
C HIS A 200 11.62 -1.93 -2.83
N ILE A 201 11.21 -2.19 -4.09
CA ILE A 201 11.78 -3.27 -4.92
C ILE A 201 12.68 -2.73 -6.03
N SER A 202 12.41 -1.51 -6.52
CA SER A 202 13.04 -0.99 -7.76
C SER A 202 14.25 -0.09 -7.57
N GLU A 203 14.60 0.29 -6.32
CA GLU A 203 15.90 0.89 -6.04
C GLU A 203 16.73 -0.06 -5.16
N PRO A 204 17.53 -0.98 -5.78
CA PRO A 204 18.61 -1.60 -5.05
C PRO A 204 19.53 -0.47 -4.59
N THR A 205 19.79 -0.41 -3.29
CA THR A 205 20.82 0.44 -2.68
C THR A 205 22.04 0.46 -3.58
N ARG A 206 22.23 1.57 -4.30
CA ARG A 206 23.51 1.80 -4.98
C ARG A 206 24.55 2.03 -3.89
N PRO A 207 25.70 1.32 -3.96
CA PRO A 207 26.79 1.52 -3.03
C PRO A 207 27.38 2.93 -3.15
#